data_438dbd31a8ae91bafa051183ef3d333f
#
_entry.id   438dbd31a8ae91bafa051183ef3d333f
#
_cell.length_a   1.000
_cell.length_b   1.000
_cell.length_c   1.000
_cell.angle_alpha   90.00
_cell.angle_beta   90.00
_cell.angle_gamma   90.00
#
_symmetry.space_group_name_H-M   'P 1'
#
loop_
_entity.id
_entity.type
_entity.pdbx_description
1 polymer ?
#
loop_
_entity_poly.entity_id
_entity_poly.type
_entity_poly.pdbx_seq_one_letter_code
_entity_poly.pdbx_strand_id
1 'polypeptide(L)'
;PENFPWFYDKQLWIKYLDMLAGNRMNTLYLWSGHPFASLVRLKDYPYAVEVDSATFKKNIDMYRFITREADRRGIWVIQAFYNIIVSKTFAERNHLKTQDRNRPIIPLIADYTRKSITAFVKNYPNVGLLVTLGEAMQGSGPDDVNWFSKTIIPGVKDGLKESGRTDEPPIILRAHDTYAPDDIAAAKPLYSNL
;
A
#
# COMPACT_ATOMS: atom_id res chain seq x y z
N PRO A 1 -12.37 -8.14 -8.10
CA PRO A 1 -13.17 -8.61 -6.96
C PRO A 1 -14.47 -9.25 -7.41
N GLU A 2 -14.59 -10.54 -7.22
CA GLU A 2 -15.79 -11.29 -7.61
C GLU A 2 -17.07 -10.76 -6.95
N ASN A 3 -16.94 -10.34 -5.69
CA ASN A 3 -18.04 -9.80 -4.89
C ASN A 3 -18.39 -8.32 -5.19
N PHE A 4 -17.58 -7.65 -6.00
CA PHE A 4 -17.75 -6.22 -6.30
C PHE A 4 -17.53 -5.95 -7.79
N PRO A 5 -18.43 -6.44 -8.67
CA PRO A 5 -18.29 -6.27 -10.13
C PRO A 5 -18.30 -4.80 -10.56
N TRP A 6 -18.93 -3.93 -9.80
CA TRP A 6 -18.93 -2.48 -10.00
C TRP A 6 -17.53 -1.85 -9.94
N PHE A 7 -16.55 -2.52 -9.29
CA PHE A 7 -15.17 -2.03 -9.24
C PHE A 7 -14.58 -1.78 -10.63
N TYR A 8 -15.03 -2.54 -11.64
CA TYR A 8 -14.58 -2.39 -13.01
C TYR A 8 -15.46 -1.48 -13.87
N ASP A 9 -16.45 -0.81 -13.27
CA ASP A 9 -17.29 0.17 -13.96
C ASP A 9 -16.65 1.55 -13.95
N LYS A 10 -16.04 1.92 -15.08
CA LYS A 10 -15.38 3.22 -15.24
C LYS A 10 -16.33 4.40 -15.10
N GLN A 11 -17.57 4.25 -15.57
CA GLN A 11 -18.57 5.34 -15.47
C GLN A 11 -19.01 5.58 -14.03
N LEU A 12 -19.14 4.51 -13.27
CA LEU A 12 -19.42 4.63 -11.83
C LEU A 12 -18.29 5.36 -11.11
N TRP A 13 -17.04 5.02 -11.40
CA TRP A 13 -15.88 5.71 -10.81
C TRP A 13 -15.83 7.19 -11.17
N ILE A 14 -16.11 7.55 -12.43
CA ILE A 14 -16.18 8.96 -12.84
C ILE A 14 -17.22 9.71 -12.01
N LYS A 15 -18.45 9.18 -11.94
CA LYS A 15 -19.54 9.80 -11.16
C LYS A 15 -19.19 9.93 -9.68
N TYR A 16 -18.55 8.90 -9.12
CA TYR A 16 -18.15 8.90 -7.71
C TYR A 16 -17.07 9.96 -7.43
N LEU A 17 -16.06 10.03 -8.29
CA LEU A 17 -14.99 11.03 -8.17
C LEU A 17 -15.51 12.46 -8.41
N ASP A 18 -16.44 12.66 -9.34
CA ASP A 18 -17.10 13.95 -9.54
C ASP A 18 -17.90 14.37 -8.30
N MET A 19 -18.59 13.43 -7.66
CA MET A 19 -19.30 13.67 -6.41
C MET A 19 -18.33 14.06 -5.28
N LEU A 20 -17.20 13.37 -5.13
CA LEU A 20 -16.17 13.72 -4.15
C LEU A 20 -15.65 15.13 -4.38
N ALA A 21 -15.24 15.44 -5.60
CA ALA A 21 -14.71 16.76 -5.97
C ALA A 21 -15.76 17.87 -5.76
N GLY A 22 -17.03 17.64 -6.17
CA GLY A 22 -18.14 18.58 -5.97
C GLY A 22 -18.42 18.87 -4.50
N ASN A 23 -18.13 17.92 -3.60
CA ASN A 23 -18.21 18.09 -2.15
C ASN A 23 -16.88 18.54 -1.51
N ARG A 24 -15.91 19.01 -2.30
CA ARG A 24 -14.60 19.49 -1.85
C ARG A 24 -13.78 18.45 -1.09
N MET A 25 -14.00 17.17 -1.37
CA MET A 25 -13.17 16.10 -0.85
C MET A 25 -11.93 15.92 -1.73
N ASN A 26 -10.77 15.87 -1.11
CA ASN A 26 -9.47 15.77 -1.78
C ASN A 26 -8.83 14.38 -1.63
N THR A 27 -9.56 13.42 -1.08
CA THR A 27 -9.02 12.09 -0.80
C THR A 27 -10.05 11.00 -1.11
N LEU A 28 -9.62 9.99 -1.86
CA LEU A 28 -10.30 8.71 -2.06
C LEU A 28 -9.59 7.64 -1.25
N TYR A 29 -10.26 7.08 -0.26
CA TYR A 29 -9.73 5.99 0.55
C TYR A 29 -10.09 4.63 -0.06
N LEU A 30 -9.09 3.80 -0.33
CA LEU A 30 -9.25 2.42 -0.76
C LEU A 30 -8.65 1.47 0.28
N TRP A 31 -9.43 0.47 0.67
CA TRP A 31 -9.01 -0.49 1.68
C TRP A 31 -8.78 -1.87 1.06
N SER A 32 -7.65 -2.49 1.42
CA SER A 32 -7.35 -3.88 1.12
C SER A 32 -6.33 -4.40 2.14
N GLY A 33 -6.49 -5.64 2.59
CA GLY A 33 -5.54 -6.26 3.52
C GLY A 33 -4.13 -6.37 2.93
N HIS A 34 -4.03 -6.75 1.66
CA HIS A 34 -2.75 -6.90 0.94
C HIS A 34 -2.92 -6.60 -0.56
N PRO A 35 -2.92 -5.31 -0.97
CA PRO A 35 -3.21 -4.93 -2.35
C PRO A 35 -2.12 -5.36 -3.34
N PHE A 36 -0.89 -5.53 -2.86
CA PHE A 36 0.28 -5.78 -3.71
C PHE A 36 0.16 -7.10 -4.49
N ALA A 37 -0.41 -8.14 -3.89
CA ALA A 37 -0.60 -9.45 -4.52
C ALA A 37 -1.42 -9.43 -5.83
N SER A 38 -2.18 -8.35 -6.07
CA SER A 38 -3.03 -8.20 -7.27
C SER A 38 -2.72 -6.96 -8.11
N LEU A 39 -1.76 -6.12 -7.69
CA LEU A 39 -1.45 -4.83 -8.32
C LEU A 39 0.02 -4.66 -8.71
N VAL A 40 0.94 -5.45 -8.15
CA VAL A 40 2.36 -5.40 -8.52
C VAL A 40 2.92 -6.79 -8.77
N ARG A 41 3.90 -6.88 -9.66
CA ARG A 41 4.68 -8.10 -9.91
C ARG A 41 6.14 -7.82 -9.60
N LEU A 42 6.69 -8.59 -8.68
CA LEU A 42 8.08 -8.47 -8.26
C LEU A 42 8.96 -9.43 -9.06
N LYS A 43 10.12 -8.93 -9.51
CA LYS A 43 11.09 -9.75 -10.23
C LYS A 43 11.61 -10.91 -9.35
N ASP A 44 11.89 -10.61 -8.08
CA ASP A 44 12.48 -11.59 -7.15
C ASP A 44 11.43 -12.52 -6.54
N TYR A 45 10.15 -12.12 -6.56
CA TYR A 45 9.02 -12.88 -6.02
C TYR A 45 7.88 -13.00 -7.03
N PRO A 46 8.12 -13.53 -8.26
CA PRO A 46 7.10 -13.57 -9.32
C PRO A 46 5.88 -14.42 -8.94
N TYR A 47 6.06 -15.35 -8.03
CA TYR A 47 5.04 -16.23 -7.49
C TYR A 47 4.13 -15.58 -6.43
N ALA A 48 4.44 -14.35 -5.99
CA ALA A 48 3.65 -13.66 -4.97
C ALA A 48 2.35 -13.04 -5.50
N VAL A 49 2.09 -13.11 -6.79
CA VAL A 49 0.82 -12.68 -7.40
C VAL A 49 -0.25 -13.74 -7.15
N GLU A 50 -1.40 -13.33 -6.62
CA GLU A 50 -2.51 -14.24 -6.23
C GLU A 50 -3.62 -14.38 -7.26
N VAL A 51 -3.51 -13.68 -8.38
CA VAL A 51 -4.53 -13.69 -9.45
C VAL A 51 -3.91 -14.13 -10.77
N ASP A 52 -4.73 -14.69 -11.66
CA ASP A 52 -4.29 -15.02 -13.02
C ASP A 52 -3.86 -13.78 -13.81
N SER A 53 -3.16 -14.01 -14.92
CA SER A 53 -2.57 -12.90 -15.70
C SER A 53 -3.62 -11.97 -16.32
N ALA A 54 -4.80 -12.46 -16.68
CA ALA A 54 -5.88 -11.65 -17.25
C ALA A 54 -6.49 -10.74 -16.17
N THR A 55 -6.79 -11.32 -15.00
CA THR A 55 -7.28 -10.58 -13.84
C THR A 55 -6.23 -9.57 -13.36
N PHE A 56 -4.95 -9.95 -13.32
CA PHE A 56 -3.86 -9.04 -12.94
C PHE A 56 -3.81 -7.83 -13.87
N LYS A 57 -3.85 -8.05 -15.18
CA LYS A 57 -3.89 -6.96 -16.16
C LYS A 57 -5.11 -6.06 -15.97
N LYS A 58 -6.30 -6.66 -15.82
CA LYS A 58 -7.54 -5.93 -15.58
C LYS A 58 -7.49 -5.06 -14.32
N ASN A 59 -6.90 -5.59 -13.24
CA ASN A 59 -6.72 -4.85 -11.99
C ASN A 59 -5.81 -3.63 -12.17
N ILE A 60 -4.66 -3.82 -12.82
CA ILE A 60 -3.72 -2.72 -13.08
C ILE A 60 -4.37 -1.64 -13.95
N ASP A 61 -5.01 -2.04 -15.04
CA ASP A 61 -5.66 -1.11 -15.97
C ASP A 61 -6.74 -0.30 -15.26
N MET A 62 -7.53 -0.94 -14.40
CA MET A 62 -8.58 -0.27 -13.64
C MET A 62 -8.02 0.63 -12.53
N TYR A 63 -7.05 0.15 -11.79
CA TYR A 63 -6.43 0.94 -10.71
C TYR A 63 -5.74 2.18 -11.28
N ARG A 64 -5.02 2.06 -12.40
CA ARG A 64 -4.45 3.20 -13.12
C ARG A 64 -5.50 4.17 -13.65
N PHE A 65 -6.65 3.66 -14.09
CA PHE A 65 -7.77 4.51 -14.48
C PHE A 65 -8.27 5.32 -13.29
N ILE A 66 -8.55 4.68 -12.15
CA ILE A 66 -9.05 5.35 -10.93
C ILE A 66 -8.06 6.42 -10.46
N THR A 67 -6.78 6.07 -10.33
CA THR A 67 -5.76 7.00 -9.82
C THR A 67 -5.58 8.21 -10.74
N ARG A 68 -5.59 8.01 -12.06
CA ARG A 68 -5.49 9.10 -13.03
C ARG A 68 -6.74 10.01 -13.03
N GLU A 69 -7.93 9.43 -12.93
CA GLU A 69 -9.17 10.21 -12.86
C GLU A 69 -9.29 10.97 -11.54
N ALA A 70 -8.79 10.42 -10.44
CA ALA A 70 -8.66 11.10 -9.15
C ALA A 70 -7.69 12.28 -9.25
N ASP A 71 -6.50 12.07 -9.83
CA ASP A 71 -5.48 13.11 -10.03
C ASP A 71 -6.01 14.32 -10.81
N ARG A 72 -6.74 14.07 -11.90
CA ARG A 72 -7.39 15.14 -12.71
C ARG A 72 -8.34 16.02 -11.92
N ARG A 73 -8.82 15.55 -10.76
CA ARG A 73 -9.75 16.24 -9.86
C ARG A 73 -9.09 16.77 -8.60
N GLY A 74 -7.76 16.68 -8.51
CA GLY A 74 -7.01 17.06 -7.30
C GLY A 74 -7.29 16.15 -6.11
N ILE A 75 -7.64 14.88 -6.35
CA ILE A 75 -7.96 13.88 -5.30
C ILE A 75 -6.80 12.90 -5.19
N TRP A 76 -6.18 12.80 -4.01
CA TRP A 76 -5.24 11.74 -3.68
C TRP A 76 -5.98 10.41 -3.48
N VAL A 77 -5.45 9.35 -4.05
CA VAL A 77 -5.86 7.99 -3.68
C VAL A 77 -5.02 7.53 -2.50
N ILE A 78 -5.66 7.20 -1.39
CA ILE A 78 -4.98 6.66 -0.20
C ILE A 78 -5.27 5.18 -0.10
N GLN A 79 -4.24 4.36 -0.34
CA GLN A 79 -4.34 2.91 -0.25
C GLN A 79 -4.00 2.45 1.17
N ALA A 80 -5.00 1.91 1.85
CA ALA A 80 -4.76 1.24 3.12
C ALA A 80 -4.32 -0.21 2.93
N PHE A 81 -3.44 -0.67 3.80
CA PHE A 81 -3.00 -2.06 3.83
C PHE A 81 -2.51 -2.46 5.24
N TYR A 82 -2.58 -3.74 5.51
CA TYR A 82 -1.98 -4.33 6.70
C TYR A 82 -0.52 -4.69 6.39
N ASN A 83 0.37 -3.94 6.96
CA ASN A 83 1.79 -3.88 6.60
C ASN A 83 2.59 -5.17 6.73
N ILE A 84 2.16 -6.14 7.56
CA ILE A 84 2.89 -7.40 7.79
C ILE A 84 2.21 -8.61 7.12
N ILE A 85 1.06 -8.40 6.48
CA ILE A 85 0.41 -9.44 5.69
C ILE A 85 1.24 -9.68 4.42
N VAL A 86 1.42 -10.94 4.10
CA VAL A 86 2.05 -11.39 2.85
C VAL A 86 1.04 -12.14 1.99
N SER A 87 1.29 -12.25 0.69
CA SER A 87 0.41 -13.02 -0.18
C SER A 87 0.37 -14.50 0.22
N LYS A 88 -0.75 -15.16 -0.07
CA LYS A 88 -0.92 -16.58 0.22
C LYS A 88 0.15 -17.43 -0.48
N THR A 89 0.40 -17.16 -1.75
CA THR A 89 1.39 -17.87 -2.54
C THR A 89 2.82 -17.64 -2.06
N PHE A 90 3.13 -16.42 -1.56
CA PHE A 90 4.40 -16.14 -0.90
C PHE A 90 4.52 -16.92 0.43
N ALA A 91 3.47 -16.90 1.24
CA ALA A 91 3.43 -17.59 2.52
C ALA A 91 3.61 -19.10 2.36
N GLU A 92 2.86 -19.73 1.47
CA GLU A 92 2.95 -21.17 1.17
C GLU A 92 4.36 -21.58 0.73
N ARG A 93 4.96 -20.82 -0.19
CA ARG A 93 6.31 -21.13 -0.70
C ARG A 93 7.41 -21.00 0.35
N ASN A 94 7.22 -20.13 1.33
CA ASN A 94 8.20 -19.86 2.37
C ASN A 94 7.84 -20.47 3.74
N HIS A 95 6.82 -21.34 3.79
CA HIS A 95 6.35 -22.01 5.01
C HIS A 95 5.95 -21.02 6.12
N LEU A 96 5.28 -19.93 5.73
CA LEU A 96 4.80 -18.88 6.61
C LEU A 96 3.27 -18.88 6.67
N LYS A 97 2.71 -18.24 7.70
CA LYS A 97 1.31 -17.84 7.69
C LYS A 97 1.17 -16.52 6.92
N THR A 98 0.05 -16.31 6.25
CA THR A 98 -0.26 -15.03 5.56
C THR A 98 -0.30 -13.87 6.54
N GLN A 99 -0.88 -14.10 7.72
CA GLN A 99 -0.93 -13.16 8.82
C GLN A 99 -0.55 -13.87 10.12
N ASP A 100 0.37 -13.28 10.87
CA ASP A 100 0.76 -13.75 12.19
C ASP A 100 1.20 -12.54 13.03
N ARG A 101 0.34 -12.12 13.94
CA ARG A 101 0.59 -10.96 14.82
C ARG A 101 1.80 -11.12 15.73
N ASN A 102 2.16 -12.35 16.03
CA ASN A 102 3.27 -12.67 16.93
C ASN A 102 4.57 -12.97 16.18
N ARG A 103 4.53 -12.89 14.85
CA ARG A 103 5.71 -13.15 14.04
C ARG A 103 6.73 -12.02 14.19
N PRO A 104 7.99 -12.35 14.50
CA PRO A 104 9.03 -11.35 14.50
C PRO A 104 9.27 -10.83 13.07
N ILE A 105 9.80 -9.63 12.96
CA ILE A 105 10.28 -9.09 11.69
C ILE A 105 11.47 -9.95 11.25
N ILE A 106 11.32 -10.64 10.12
CA ILE A 106 12.39 -11.40 9.48
C ILE A 106 12.83 -10.72 8.19
N PRO A 107 14.12 -10.81 7.81
CA PRO A 107 14.65 -10.14 6.63
C PRO A 107 13.88 -10.43 5.34
N LEU A 108 13.42 -11.67 5.17
CA LEU A 108 12.65 -12.09 4.00
C LEU A 108 11.35 -11.30 3.83
N ILE A 109 10.58 -11.11 4.94
CA ILE A 109 9.32 -10.36 4.89
C ILE A 109 9.59 -8.87 4.69
N ALA A 110 10.63 -8.34 5.35
CA ALA A 110 11.04 -6.96 5.20
C ALA A 110 11.43 -6.63 3.74
N ASP A 111 12.21 -7.51 3.11
CA ASP A 111 12.60 -7.38 1.70
C ASP A 111 11.39 -7.45 0.76
N TYR A 112 10.53 -8.46 0.96
CA TYR A 112 9.29 -8.60 0.18
C TYR A 112 8.39 -7.37 0.28
N THR A 113 8.15 -6.88 1.50
CA THR A 113 7.28 -5.73 1.73
C THR A 113 7.88 -4.45 1.17
N ARG A 114 9.18 -4.19 1.41
CA ARG A 114 9.88 -3.04 0.85
C ARG A 114 9.81 -3.02 -0.68
N LYS A 115 10.11 -4.14 -1.34
CA LYS A 115 10.02 -4.27 -2.81
C LYS A 115 8.59 -4.12 -3.32
N SER A 116 7.60 -4.63 -2.59
CA SER A 116 6.18 -4.46 -2.94
C SER A 116 5.79 -2.98 -2.93
N ILE A 117 6.16 -2.24 -1.89
CA ILE A 117 5.91 -0.81 -1.77
C ILE A 117 6.68 -0.04 -2.86
N THR A 118 7.95 -0.36 -3.09
CA THR A 118 8.77 0.23 -4.14
C THR A 118 8.09 0.11 -5.51
N ALA A 119 7.68 -1.10 -5.88
CA ALA A 119 7.00 -1.35 -7.15
C ALA A 119 5.64 -0.65 -7.22
N PHE A 120 4.89 -0.59 -6.10
CA PHE A 120 3.60 0.06 -6.03
C PHE A 120 3.72 1.57 -6.23
N VAL A 121 4.58 2.24 -5.48
CA VAL A 121 4.83 3.68 -5.59
C VAL A 121 5.35 4.06 -6.98
N LYS A 122 6.24 3.24 -7.54
CA LYS A 122 6.75 3.43 -8.92
C LYS A 122 5.64 3.39 -9.96
N ASN A 123 4.69 2.46 -9.82
CA ASN A 123 3.67 2.20 -10.83
C ASN A 123 2.43 3.11 -10.72
N TYR A 124 2.19 3.72 -9.55
CA TYR A 124 0.98 4.48 -9.24
C TYR A 124 1.32 5.83 -8.62
N PRO A 125 1.57 6.88 -9.42
CA PRO A 125 2.10 8.16 -8.93
C PRO A 125 1.17 8.94 -8.00
N ASN A 126 -0.13 8.91 -8.20
CA ASN A 126 -1.10 9.66 -7.39
C ASN A 126 -1.67 8.80 -6.24
N VAL A 127 -0.83 8.03 -5.57
CA VAL A 127 -1.25 7.16 -4.48
C VAL A 127 -0.40 7.37 -3.25
N GLY A 128 -1.06 7.79 -2.16
CA GLY A 128 -0.51 7.76 -0.82
C GLY A 128 -0.84 6.45 -0.10
N LEU A 129 -0.30 6.27 1.08
CA LEU A 129 -0.47 5.06 1.89
C LEU A 129 -1.14 5.37 3.21
N LEU A 130 -2.06 4.51 3.65
CA LEU A 130 -2.48 4.43 5.04
C LEU A 130 -1.91 3.13 5.63
N VAL A 131 -1.00 3.27 6.58
CA VAL A 131 -0.26 2.17 7.17
C VAL A 131 -0.92 1.75 8.48
N THR A 132 -1.27 0.47 8.58
CA THR A 132 -1.88 -0.13 9.76
C THR A 132 -0.84 -1.01 10.46
N LEU A 133 -0.17 -0.51 11.48
CA LEU A 133 0.87 -1.25 12.21
C LEU A 133 0.28 -2.22 13.23
N GLY A 134 -0.35 -1.71 14.28
CA GLY A 134 -0.69 -2.45 15.48
C GLY A 134 -1.63 -3.63 15.31
N GLU A 135 -2.66 -3.54 14.47
CA GLU A 135 -3.58 -4.69 14.26
C GLU A 135 -2.89 -5.90 13.62
N ALA A 136 -1.83 -5.68 12.88
CA ALA A 136 -1.11 -6.74 12.17
C ALA A 136 0.20 -7.14 12.86
N MET A 137 0.66 -6.34 13.82
CA MET A 137 1.82 -6.61 14.68
C MET A 137 1.37 -6.62 16.14
N GLN A 138 2.05 -7.35 17.01
CA GLN A 138 1.64 -7.45 18.41
C GLN A 138 2.11 -6.22 19.20
N GLY A 139 1.15 -5.35 19.50
CA GLY A 139 1.37 -4.19 20.38
C GLY A 139 2.22 -3.10 19.73
N SER A 140 2.51 -2.08 20.53
CA SER A 140 3.42 -1.01 20.21
C SER A 140 4.82 -1.31 20.72
N GLY A 141 5.83 -0.83 20.04
CA GLY A 141 7.19 -0.98 20.52
C GLY A 141 8.26 -0.84 19.43
N PRO A 142 9.50 -1.25 19.72
CA PRO A 142 10.62 -1.11 18.80
C PRO A 142 10.39 -1.75 17.44
N ASP A 143 9.59 -2.82 17.35
CA ASP A 143 9.31 -3.50 16.11
C ASP A 143 8.42 -2.68 15.18
N ASP A 144 7.40 -1.98 15.70
CA ASP A 144 6.56 -1.07 14.90
C ASP A 144 7.40 0.06 14.33
N VAL A 145 8.19 0.71 15.18
CA VAL A 145 9.11 1.80 14.80
C VAL A 145 10.12 1.34 13.75
N ASN A 146 10.75 0.18 13.96
CA ASN A 146 11.72 -0.38 13.04
C ASN A 146 11.07 -0.76 11.71
N TRP A 147 9.89 -1.36 11.73
CA TRP A 147 9.16 -1.72 10.52
C TRP A 147 8.82 -0.50 9.69
N PHE A 148 8.25 0.52 10.33
CA PHE A 148 7.84 1.75 9.66
C PHE A 148 9.05 2.50 9.08
N SER A 149 10.07 2.76 9.92
CA SER A 149 11.24 3.56 9.54
C SER A 149 12.24 2.84 8.64
N LYS A 150 12.37 1.50 8.73
CA LYS A 150 13.38 0.73 8.01
C LYS A 150 12.84 -0.10 6.85
N THR A 151 11.51 -0.29 6.75
CA THR A 151 10.89 -1.07 5.67
C THR A 151 9.93 -0.22 4.85
N ILE A 152 8.92 0.40 5.50
CA ILE A 152 7.86 1.12 4.79
C ILE A 152 8.39 2.39 4.12
N ILE A 153 8.94 3.32 4.91
CA ILE A 153 9.46 4.59 4.38
C ILE A 153 10.55 4.37 3.33
N PRO A 154 11.57 3.50 3.56
CA PRO A 154 12.54 3.21 2.52
C PRO A 154 11.92 2.64 1.24
N GLY A 155 10.88 1.80 1.34
CA GLY A 155 10.18 1.28 0.18
C GLY A 155 9.53 2.40 -0.66
N VAL A 156 8.91 3.39 0.00
CA VAL A 156 8.37 4.57 -0.69
C VAL A 156 9.47 5.38 -1.36
N LYS A 157 10.57 5.65 -0.65
CA LYS A 157 11.71 6.42 -1.19
C LYS A 157 12.39 5.74 -2.37
N ASP A 158 12.55 4.42 -2.30
CA ASP A 158 13.08 3.64 -3.42
C ASP A 158 12.17 3.73 -4.65
N GLY A 159 10.83 3.66 -4.46
CA GLY A 159 9.87 3.80 -5.54
C GLY A 159 9.89 5.19 -6.19
N LEU A 160 10.02 6.25 -5.41
CA LEU A 160 10.21 7.61 -5.91
C LEU A 160 11.51 7.73 -6.72
N LYS A 161 12.62 7.26 -6.16
CA LYS A 161 13.92 7.26 -6.82
C LYS A 161 13.88 6.51 -8.15
N GLU A 162 13.31 5.30 -8.17
CA GLU A 162 13.21 4.48 -9.39
C GLU A 162 12.30 5.08 -10.46
N SER A 163 11.35 5.93 -10.07
CA SER A 163 10.45 6.63 -10.99
C SER A 163 10.90 8.05 -11.34
N GLY A 164 12.04 8.52 -10.78
CA GLY A 164 12.54 9.87 -10.99
C GLY A 164 11.67 10.97 -10.36
N ARG A 165 10.82 10.63 -9.39
CA ARG A 165 9.96 11.57 -8.67
C ARG A 165 10.59 12.03 -7.37
N THR A 166 10.30 13.27 -7.00
CA THR A 166 10.77 13.93 -5.77
C THR A 166 9.64 14.30 -4.82
N ASP A 167 8.40 14.36 -5.32
CA ASP A 167 7.21 14.66 -4.56
C ASP A 167 6.81 13.46 -3.69
N GLU A 168 6.89 13.62 -2.39
CA GLU A 168 6.53 12.57 -1.43
C GLU A 168 5.00 12.43 -1.35
N PRO A 169 4.43 11.27 -1.72
CA PRO A 169 3.00 11.03 -1.53
C PRO A 169 2.64 11.01 -0.04
N PRO A 170 1.40 11.36 0.35
CA PRO A 170 1.03 11.33 1.75
C PRO A 170 1.12 9.92 2.35
N ILE A 171 1.72 9.81 3.54
CA ILE A 171 1.67 8.63 4.37
C ILE A 171 0.84 8.95 5.60
N ILE A 172 -0.20 8.17 5.85
CA ILE A 172 -1.06 8.28 7.02
C ILE A 172 -0.75 7.10 7.94
N LEU A 173 -0.31 7.37 9.15
CA LEU A 173 -0.15 6.34 10.16
C LEU A 173 -1.45 6.18 10.94
N ARG A 174 -2.03 4.99 10.91
CA ARG A 174 -3.19 4.66 11.74
C ARG A 174 -2.72 4.33 13.15
N ALA A 175 -3.17 5.13 14.12
CA ALA A 175 -2.73 5.04 15.53
C ALA A 175 -3.40 3.91 16.35
N HIS A 176 -4.19 3.03 15.72
CA HIS A 176 -4.85 1.94 16.42
C HIS A 176 -3.86 0.83 16.79
N ASP A 177 -3.83 0.44 18.05
CA ASP A 177 -2.92 -0.56 18.62
C ASP A 177 -1.42 -0.23 18.41
N THR A 178 -1.04 1.04 18.22
CA THR A 178 0.34 1.48 18.11
C THR A 178 0.64 2.61 19.10
N TYR A 179 1.92 2.80 19.39
CA TYR A 179 2.38 4.00 20.12
C TYR A 179 2.84 5.04 19.08
N ALA A 180 1.87 5.65 18.41
CA ALA A 180 2.10 6.58 17.31
C ALA A 180 3.12 7.71 17.57
N PRO A 181 3.29 8.28 18.79
CA PRO A 181 4.33 9.26 19.04
C PRO A 181 5.75 8.78 18.71
N ASP A 182 6.10 7.54 19.04
CA ASP A 182 7.42 6.98 18.76
C ASP A 182 7.63 6.71 17.27
N ASP A 183 6.58 6.18 16.61
CA ASP A 183 6.58 5.96 15.16
C ASP A 183 6.78 7.28 14.40
N ILE A 184 6.04 8.33 14.79
CA ILE A 184 6.14 9.66 14.17
C ILE A 184 7.52 10.28 14.45
N ALA A 185 8.02 10.19 15.69
CA ALA A 185 9.34 10.72 16.06
C ALA A 185 10.46 10.09 15.22
N ALA A 186 10.39 8.79 14.96
CA ALA A 186 11.35 8.08 14.13
C ALA A 186 11.19 8.36 12.62
N ALA A 187 9.96 8.58 12.18
CA ALA A 187 9.64 8.77 10.76
C ALA A 187 9.85 10.20 10.28
N LYS A 188 9.53 11.20 11.09
CA LYS A 188 9.57 12.63 10.74
C LYS A 188 10.91 13.12 10.17
N PRO A 189 12.08 12.67 10.64
CA PRO A 189 13.37 13.02 10.02
C PRO A 189 13.60 12.36 8.66
N LEU A 190 12.84 11.31 8.34
CA LEU A 190 13.00 10.51 7.14
C LEU A 190 12.01 10.88 6.05
N TYR A 191 10.86 11.46 6.40
CA TYR A 191 9.75 11.69 5.50
C TYR A 191 8.98 12.96 5.87
N SER A 192 8.73 13.84 4.89
CA SER A 192 8.15 15.17 5.16
C SER A 192 6.62 15.19 5.09
N ASN A 193 6.01 14.32 4.29
CA ASN A 193 4.56 14.27 4.07
C ASN A 193 3.91 13.13 4.87
N LEU A 194 4.04 13.24 6.19
CA LEU A 194 3.53 12.27 7.15
C LEU A 194 2.31 12.84 7.90
#